data_7051c9c41596ef579a9ebcb9e6b374fd
#
_entry.id   7051c9c41596ef579a9ebcb9e6b374fd
#
_cell.length_a   1.000
_cell.length_b   1.000
_cell.length_c   1.000
_cell.angle_alpha   90.00
_cell.angle_beta   90.00
_cell.angle_gamma   90.00
#
_symmetry.space_group_name_H-M   'P 1'
#
loop_
_entity.id
_entity.type
_entity.pdbx_description
1 polymer ?
#
loop_
_entity_poly.entity_id
_entity_poly.type
_entity_poly.pdbx_seq_one_letter_code
_entity_poly.pdbx_strand_id
1 'polypeptide(L)'
;MSNRLARATSPYLLQHAENPVDWWEFTPEAFAEARERDVPVLLSVGYAACHWCHVMAHESFEDTDTAAQMNRDFVCIKVDREERPXXXXFEDPETGREINEHFVAVKVDREQRPDVDSIYMAATQLLTGQGGWPMTVFLTPQGRAFHAGTYYPPRPMQGRPSFRQLLAAVHEAWTARRDEVLRSADQLADALARHPRLVDRMLADAGPSVVTEPGEDAPDAAQRLVGAWLDGLELARDAAHEGFGSGAKFPPSPALEALTRIARPGTDADRQHRAAAPAAADGATPDATGSAATDLTATHAEASGPAPAERETARELLCATLDAMVRGALQDHVGGGFFRYSVTPDWSLPHYEKMLYDNAQLLRVLARTVELLERAGTDTARAARYRHAATALVAWLQREMTTPEGAFAASLDADSD
;
A
#
# COMPACT_ATOMS: atom_id res chain seq x y z
N MET A 1 -30.99 6.02 14.97
CA MET A 1 -30.88 7.31 14.25
C MET A 1 -29.55 7.30 13.51
N SER A 2 -29.56 7.73 12.25
CA SER A 2 -28.33 7.79 11.47
C SER A 2 -27.39 8.86 12.04
N ASN A 3 -26.11 8.54 12.08
CA ASN A 3 -25.06 9.46 12.54
C ASN A 3 -24.59 10.38 11.38
N ARG A 4 -23.54 11.16 11.60
CA ARG A 4 -23.05 12.16 10.61
C ARG A 4 -22.64 11.54 9.27
N LEU A 5 -22.17 10.27 9.28
CA LEU A 5 -21.71 9.57 8.07
C LEU A 5 -22.83 9.30 7.05
N ALA A 6 -24.09 9.46 7.43
CA ALA A 6 -25.22 9.34 6.48
C ALA A 6 -25.14 10.33 5.31
N ARG A 7 -24.29 11.36 5.40
CA ARG A 7 -24.06 12.36 4.34
C ARG A 7 -22.73 12.20 3.63
N ALA A 8 -21.94 11.18 4.00
CA ALA A 8 -20.64 10.93 3.39
C ALA A 8 -20.80 10.47 1.94
N THR A 9 -19.78 10.67 1.14
CA THR A 9 -19.74 10.20 -0.25
C THR A 9 -19.09 8.82 -0.37
N SER A 10 -18.27 8.44 0.60
CA SER A 10 -17.60 7.13 0.64
C SER A 10 -18.61 6.03 0.98
N PRO A 11 -18.69 4.96 0.18
CA PRO A 11 -19.51 3.78 0.52
C PRO A 11 -19.12 3.15 1.86
N TYR A 12 -17.84 3.06 2.19
CA TYR A 12 -17.39 2.53 3.48
C TYR A 12 -17.89 3.38 4.66
N LEU A 13 -17.86 4.71 4.50
CA LEU A 13 -18.40 5.59 5.53
C LEU A 13 -19.91 5.38 5.69
N LEU A 14 -20.62 5.24 4.57
CA LEU A 14 -22.06 4.99 4.56
C LEU A 14 -22.44 3.66 5.22
N GLN A 15 -21.59 2.61 5.13
CA GLN A 15 -21.80 1.34 5.85
C GLN A 15 -21.90 1.52 7.36
N HIS A 16 -21.34 2.61 7.90
CA HIS A 16 -21.34 2.89 9.33
C HIS A 16 -22.32 4.02 9.73
N ALA A 17 -23.16 4.46 8.80
CA ALA A 17 -24.11 5.56 9.03
C ALA A 17 -25.15 5.23 10.11
N GLU A 18 -25.48 3.95 10.29
CA GLU A 18 -26.45 3.50 11.28
C GLU A 18 -25.81 2.92 12.55
N ASN A 19 -24.48 2.92 12.64
CA ASN A 19 -23.77 2.48 13.86
C ASN A 19 -24.22 3.33 15.06
N PRO A 20 -24.31 2.72 16.25
CA PRO A 20 -24.57 3.50 17.49
C PRO A 20 -23.39 4.41 17.88
N VAL A 21 -22.22 4.27 17.29
CA VAL A 21 -21.08 5.19 17.48
C VAL A 21 -21.33 6.47 16.67
N ASP A 22 -21.14 7.64 17.28
CA ASP A 22 -21.28 8.95 16.61
C ASP A 22 -20.01 9.28 15.81
N TRP A 23 -19.84 8.62 14.67
CA TRP A 23 -18.67 8.75 13.82
C TRP A 23 -18.60 10.10 13.12
N TRP A 24 -17.39 10.64 13.03
CA TRP A 24 -17.04 11.84 12.25
C TRP A 24 -16.15 11.47 11.06
N GLU A 25 -16.17 12.32 10.04
CA GLU A 25 -15.12 12.35 9.03
C GLU A 25 -13.89 13.08 9.59
N PHE A 26 -12.72 12.92 8.97
CA PHE A 26 -11.48 13.57 9.40
C PHE A 26 -11.50 15.05 9.00
N THR A 27 -12.07 15.89 9.84
CA THR A 27 -12.28 17.31 9.58
C THR A 27 -11.77 18.16 10.75
N PRO A 28 -11.45 19.44 10.50
CA PRO A 28 -11.05 20.35 11.58
C PRO A 28 -12.09 20.47 12.71
N GLU A 29 -13.37 20.34 12.38
CA GLU A 29 -14.49 20.43 13.32
C GLU A 29 -14.45 19.28 14.34
N ALA A 30 -14.11 18.07 13.90
CA ALA A 30 -13.94 16.92 14.80
C ALA A 30 -12.85 17.18 15.85
N PHE A 31 -11.73 17.74 15.42
CA PHE A 31 -10.64 18.09 16.34
C PHE A 31 -11.00 19.29 17.23
N ALA A 32 -11.83 20.22 16.75
CA ALA A 32 -12.34 21.32 17.59
C ALA A 32 -13.23 20.77 18.71
N GLU A 33 -14.11 19.84 18.38
CA GLU A 33 -14.96 19.14 19.36
C GLU A 33 -14.10 18.38 20.38
N ALA A 34 -13.05 17.66 19.95
CA ALA A 34 -12.16 16.96 20.87
C ALA A 34 -11.46 17.93 21.84
N ARG A 35 -11.09 19.12 21.36
CA ARG A 35 -10.52 20.16 22.23
C ARG A 35 -11.52 20.72 23.21
N GLU A 36 -12.76 20.99 22.76
CA GLU A 36 -13.83 21.54 23.59
C GLU A 36 -14.22 20.57 24.71
N ARG A 37 -14.33 19.27 24.37
CA ARG A 37 -14.69 18.23 25.35
C ARG A 37 -13.51 17.72 26.17
N ASP A 38 -12.28 18.11 25.80
CA ASP A 38 -11.04 17.68 26.43
C ASP A 38 -10.88 16.15 26.48
N VAL A 39 -11.24 15.49 25.36
CA VAL A 39 -11.15 14.03 25.22
C VAL A 39 -10.21 13.63 24.07
N PRO A 40 -9.60 12.43 24.12
CA PRO A 40 -8.78 11.97 23.01
C PRO A 40 -9.64 11.58 21.80
N VAL A 41 -8.99 11.53 20.64
CA VAL A 41 -9.60 11.10 19.39
C VAL A 41 -9.34 9.60 19.21
N LEU A 42 -10.36 8.83 18.85
CA LEU A 42 -10.23 7.44 18.40
C LEU A 42 -10.37 7.43 16.87
N LEU A 43 -9.27 7.17 16.18
CA LEU A 43 -9.20 7.09 14.72
C LEU A 43 -9.29 5.63 14.29
N SER A 44 -10.29 5.30 13.47
CA SER A 44 -10.45 3.97 12.88
C SER A 44 -10.31 4.07 11.36
N VAL A 45 -9.33 3.37 10.80
CA VAL A 45 -9.02 3.37 9.37
C VAL A 45 -9.30 1.98 8.80
N GLY A 46 -9.98 1.92 7.65
CA GLY A 46 -10.29 0.69 6.94
C GLY A 46 -10.73 0.97 5.51
N TYR A 47 -11.43 0.02 4.91
CA TYR A 47 -11.95 0.13 3.54
C TYR A 47 -13.12 -0.85 3.35
N ALA A 48 -13.90 -0.63 2.28
CA ALA A 48 -15.18 -1.33 2.09
C ALA A 48 -15.04 -2.86 2.01
N ALA A 49 -14.02 -3.36 1.31
CA ALA A 49 -13.81 -4.81 1.13
C ALA A 49 -12.94 -5.46 2.23
N CYS A 50 -12.69 -4.77 3.33
CA CYS A 50 -11.79 -5.22 4.41
C CYS A 50 -12.50 -6.21 5.35
N HIS A 51 -12.26 -7.50 5.20
CA HIS A 51 -12.85 -8.55 6.04
C HIS A 51 -12.70 -8.26 7.53
N TRP A 52 -11.47 -8.02 8.02
CA TRP A 52 -11.23 -7.77 9.45
C TRP A 52 -11.85 -6.46 9.95
N CYS A 53 -12.12 -5.51 9.03
CA CYS A 53 -12.87 -4.30 9.38
C CYS A 53 -14.35 -4.63 9.62
N HIS A 54 -14.93 -5.51 8.81
CA HIS A 54 -16.30 -6.00 9.01
C HIS A 54 -16.39 -6.80 10.31
N VAL A 55 -15.45 -7.71 10.55
CA VAL A 55 -15.40 -8.47 11.81
C VAL A 55 -15.36 -7.51 13.02
N MET A 56 -14.48 -6.50 13.00
CA MET A 56 -14.38 -5.54 14.11
C MET A 56 -15.64 -4.68 14.24
N ALA A 57 -16.30 -4.36 13.12
CA ALA A 57 -17.58 -3.65 13.16
C ALA A 57 -18.64 -4.46 13.90
N HIS A 58 -18.85 -5.70 13.49
CA HIS A 58 -19.84 -6.59 14.10
C HIS A 58 -19.54 -6.90 15.56
N GLU A 59 -18.28 -7.14 15.90
CA GLU A 59 -17.89 -7.56 17.25
C GLU A 59 -17.77 -6.42 18.26
N SER A 60 -17.51 -5.19 17.79
CA SER A 60 -17.18 -4.07 18.68
C SER A 60 -18.00 -2.82 18.44
N PHE A 61 -18.12 -2.35 17.17
CA PHE A 61 -18.78 -1.07 16.89
C PHE A 61 -20.32 -1.16 16.94
N GLU A 62 -20.85 -2.37 16.81
CA GLU A 62 -22.28 -2.65 16.91
C GLU A 62 -22.70 -3.10 18.33
N ASP A 63 -21.73 -3.48 19.15
CA ASP A 63 -21.99 -3.82 20.56
C ASP A 63 -22.34 -2.53 21.32
N THR A 64 -23.52 -2.49 21.91
CA THR A 64 -24.09 -1.30 22.55
C THR A 64 -23.25 -0.82 23.74
N ASP A 65 -22.73 -1.73 24.55
CA ASP A 65 -21.91 -1.38 25.71
C ASP A 65 -20.54 -0.85 25.30
N THR A 66 -19.95 -1.45 24.27
CA THR A 66 -18.68 -0.99 23.70
C THR A 66 -18.86 0.38 23.06
N ALA A 67 -19.92 0.57 22.28
CA ALA A 67 -20.22 1.86 21.65
C ALA A 67 -20.47 2.94 22.71
N ALA A 68 -21.19 2.63 23.78
CA ALA A 68 -21.42 3.56 24.89
C ALA A 68 -20.09 3.97 25.55
N GLN A 69 -19.17 3.02 25.74
CA GLN A 69 -17.84 3.33 26.26
C GLN A 69 -17.02 4.17 25.29
N MET A 70 -17.02 3.82 24.01
CA MET A 70 -16.32 4.58 22.97
C MET A 70 -16.75 6.05 22.97
N ASN A 71 -18.04 6.28 23.02
CA ASN A 71 -18.61 7.60 22.87
C ASN A 71 -18.49 8.45 24.13
N ARG A 72 -18.47 7.82 25.31
CA ARG A 72 -18.25 8.52 26.57
C ARG A 72 -16.79 8.99 26.71
N ASP A 73 -15.82 8.17 26.29
CA ASP A 73 -14.40 8.34 26.64
C ASP A 73 -13.54 8.89 25.49
N PHE A 74 -14.06 8.93 24.24
CA PHE A 74 -13.26 9.28 23.04
C PHE A 74 -14.03 10.12 22.03
N VAL A 75 -13.29 10.75 21.12
CA VAL A 75 -13.80 11.16 19.81
C VAL A 75 -13.45 10.04 18.82
N CYS A 76 -14.45 9.45 18.17
CA CYS A 76 -14.27 8.27 17.32
C CYS A 76 -14.20 8.65 15.83
N ILE A 77 -13.04 8.41 15.20
CA ILE A 77 -12.79 8.74 13.79
C ILE A 77 -12.67 7.44 12.98
N LYS A 78 -13.40 7.35 11.88
CA LYS A 78 -13.33 6.20 10.98
C LYS A 78 -12.81 6.59 9.59
N VAL A 79 -11.95 5.74 8.99
CA VAL A 79 -11.26 6.05 7.72
C VAL A 79 -11.50 4.92 6.72
N ASP A 80 -11.91 5.27 5.49
CA ASP A 80 -12.07 4.35 4.37
C ASP A 80 -10.79 4.27 3.53
N ARG A 81 -10.51 3.08 3.05
CA ARG A 81 -9.39 2.83 2.13
C ARG A 81 -9.82 2.68 0.66
N GLU A 82 -11.06 2.21 0.36
CA GLU A 82 -11.51 1.92 -1.03
C GLU A 82 -13.04 1.97 -1.16
N GLU A 83 -13.57 2.12 -2.37
CA GLU A 83 -15.00 2.35 -2.68
C GLU A 83 -15.77 1.10 -3.16
N ARG A 84 -16.84 0.62 -2.40
CA ARG A 84 -18.18 0.19 -2.84
C ARG A 84 -19.01 -0.59 -1.80
N PRO A 85 -20.37 -0.55 -1.97
CA PRO A 85 -21.28 -0.71 -0.84
C PRO A 85 -21.89 -2.09 -0.68
N UNK A 86 -22.31 -2.39 0.51
CA UNK A 86 -23.28 -3.32 0.86
C UNK A 86 -23.81 -3.00 2.19
N UNK A 87 -24.73 -2.82 2.48
CA UNK A 87 -25.43 -2.40 3.53
C UNK A 87 -25.69 -3.26 4.66
N UNK A 88 -25.79 -3.01 5.56
CA UNK A 88 -26.65 -3.45 6.55
C UNK A 88 -26.70 -2.58 7.68
N UNK A 89 -27.63 -2.38 7.95
CA UNK A 89 -28.01 -1.44 8.89
C UNK A 89 -28.00 -1.96 10.23
N PHE A 90 -27.58 -1.26 11.15
CA PHE A 90 -27.65 -1.58 12.58
C PHE A 90 -28.35 -0.45 13.34
N GLU A 91 -29.37 -0.77 14.06
CA GLU A 91 -30.31 0.16 14.68
C GLU A 91 -30.48 -0.10 16.19
N ASP A 92 -29.85 0.73 17.05
CA ASP A 92 -30.27 0.86 18.44
C ASP A 92 -30.19 2.32 18.92
N PRO A 93 -31.34 2.99 19.13
CA PRO A 93 -31.39 4.43 19.46
C PRO A 93 -30.94 4.80 20.88
N GLU A 94 -30.90 3.89 21.82
CA GLU A 94 -30.58 4.19 23.21
C GLU A 94 -29.06 4.34 23.41
N THR A 95 -28.31 3.52 22.71
CA THR A 95 -26.86 3.54 22.67
C THR A 95 -26.35 4.81 21.96
N GLY A 96 -27.01 5.24 20.86
CA GLY A 96 -26.63 6.46 20.14
C GLY A 96 -26.73 7.74 21.00
N ARG A 97 -27.58 7.78 22.03
CA ARG A 97 -27.68 8.94 22.93
C ARG A 97 -26.54 9.00 23.94
N GLU A 98 -26.17 7.91 24.56
CA GLU A 98 -24.99 7.83 25.47
C GLU A 98 -23.70 8.17 24.72
N ILE A 99 -23.65 7.79 23.46
CA ILE A 99 -22.56 8.01 22.52
C ILE A 99 -22.33 9.52 22.28
N ASN A 100 -23.39 10.26 22.00
CA ASN A 100 -23.30 11.67 21.61
C ASN A 100 -23.00 12.62 22.77
N GLU A 101 -23.14 12.19 24.01
CA GLU A 101 -22.85 13.01 25.19
C GLU A 101 -21.36 13.14 25.49
N HIS A 102 -20.51 12.23 24.97
CA HIS A 102 -19.12 12.14 25.46
C HIS A 102 -18.03 12.09 24.35
N PHE A 103 -18.36 12.12 23.04
CA PHE A 103 -17.35 11.94 21.95
C PHE A 103 -17.62 12.71 20.67
N VAL A 104 -16.52 12.90 19.90
CA VAL A 104 -16.52 13.28 18.49
C VAL A 104 -15.80 12.17 17.70
N ALA A 105 -16.48 11.51 16.78
CA ALA A 105 -15.95 10.42 15.96
C ALA A 105 -15.67 10.91 14.52
N VAL A 106 -14.43 10.75 14.03
CA VAL A 106 -14.00 11.27 12.72
C VAL A 106 -13.62 10.11 11.79
N LYS A 107 -14.07 10.19 10.54
CA LYS A 107 -13.79 9.17 9.54
C LYS A 107 -13.03 9.73 8.32
N VAL A 108 -12.03 8.98 7.82
CA VAL A 108 -11.21 9.35 6.66
C VAL A 108 -11.19 8.21 5.64
N ASP A 109 -11.45 8.56 4.40
CA ASP A 109 -11.28 7.67 3.25
C ASP A 109 -9.80 7.72 2.82
N ARG A 110 -9.11 6.58 2.77
CA ARG A 110 -7.72 6.49 2.35
C ARG A 110 -7.54 6.94 0.88
N GLU A 111 -8.48 6.66 0.02
CA GLU A 111 -8.40 7.08 -1.38
C GLU A 111 -8.63 8.58 -1.52
N GLN A 112 -9.52 9.15 -0.68
CA GLN A 112 -9.70 10.60 -0.58
C GLN A 112 -8.59 11.26 0.24
N ARG A 113 -8.08 10.55 1.27
CA ARG A 113 -7.06 11.09 2.20
C ARG A 113 -5.91 10.10 2.41
N PRO A 114 -5.18 9.73 1.34
CA PRO A 114 -4.00 8.84 1.48
C PRO A 114 -2.90 9.45 2.33
N ASP A 115 -2.85 10.77 2.43
CA ASP A 115 -1.97 11.50 3.33
C ASP A 115 -2.20 11.10 4.80
N VAL A 116 -3.46 11.04 5.22
CA VAL A 116 -3.85 10.66 6.60
C VAL A 116 -3.50 9.19 6.86
N ASP A 117 -3.91 8.29 5.95
CA ASP A 117 -3.62 6.85 6.07
C ASP A 117 -2.11 6.59 6.21
N SER A 118 -1.29 7.19 5.35
CA SER A 118 0.15 6.93 5.34
C SER A 118 0.84 7.42 6.63
N ILE A 119 0.44 8.58 7.15
CA ILE A 119 1.01 9.13 8.40
C ILE A 119 0.69 8.20 9.58
N TYR A 120 -0.58 7.80 9.72
CA TYR A 120 -0.96 6.97 10.86
C TYR A 120 -0.57 5.50 10.69
N MET A 121 -0.41 5.02 9.45
CA MET A 121 0.20 3.70 9.18
C MET A 121 1.66 3.70 9.64
N ALA A 122 2.43 4.75 9.32
CA ALA A 122 3.81 4.88 9.80
C ALA A 122 3.86 4.93 11.34
N ALA A 123 2.94 5.68 11.97
CA ALA A 123 2.82 5.74 13.44
C ALA A 123 2.54 4.35 14.01
N THR A 124 1.61 3.60 13.40
CA THR A 124 1.24 2.26 13.84
C THR A 124 2.43 1.31 13.74
N GLN A 125 3.15 1.34 12.63
CA GLN A 125 4.35 0.51 12.42
C GLN A 125 5.45 0.84 13.43
N LEU A 126 5.68 2.12 13.73
CA LEU A 126 6.67 2.53 14.74
C LEU A 126 6.30 2.05 16.15
N LEU A 127 5.00 2.03 16.49
CA LEU A 127 4.52 1.64 17.82
C LEU A 127 4.43 0.13 18.00
N THR A 128 4.06 -0.62 16.93
CA THR A 128 3.69 -2.04 17.06
C THR A 128 4.66 -2.99 16.35
N GLY A 129 5.51 -2.47 15.47
CA GLY A 129 6.36 -3.25 14.58
C GLY A 129 5.61 -3.79 13.36
N GLN A 130 4.32 -3.57 13.24
CA GLN A 130 3.46 -4.08 12.16
C GLN A 130 2.46 -3.02 11.73
N GLY A 131 1.96 -3.14 10.50
CA GLY A 131 0.85 -2.34 9.99
C GLY A 131 -0.26 -3.24 9.47
N GLY A 132 -1.42 -2.68 9.23
CA GLY A 132 -2.56 -3.43 8.68
C GLY A 132 -3.90 -2.76 8.98
N TRP A 133 -4.95 -3.29 8.39
CA TRP A 133 -6.32 -2.82 8.61
C TRP A 133 -7.18 -3.95 9.16
N PRO A 134 -8.17 -3.64 10.03
CA PRO A 134 -8.50 -2.29 10.51
C PRO A 134 -7.32 -1.68 11.26
N MET A 135 -7.11 -0.38 11.13
CA MET A 135 -6.11 0.35 11.89
C MET A 135 -6.82 1.21 12.94
N THR A 136 -6.44 1.06 14.20
CA THR A 136 -7.00 1.76 15.35
C THR A 136 -5.92 2.63 15.97
N VAL A 137 -6.09 3.95 15.98
CA VAL A 137 -5.08 4.87 16.50
C VAL A 137 -5.74 5.83 17.50
N PHE A 138 -5.07 6.08 18.62
CA PHE A 138 -5.51 7.05 19.62
C PHE A 138 -4.66 8.31 19.50
N LEU A 139 -5.33 9.45 19.35
CA LEU A 139 -4.71 10.74 19.08
C LEU A 139 -5.04 11.74 20.19
N THR A 140 -4.13 12.69 20.41
CA THR A 140 -4.46 13.90 21.17
C THR A 140 -5.44 14.77 20.37
N PRO A 141 -6.13 15.74 21.01
CA PRO A 141 -6.98 16.69 20.27
C PRO A 141 -6.22 17.56 19.25
N GLN A 142 -4.88 17.47 19.22
CA GLN A 142 -4.04 18.13 18.21
C GLN A 142 -3.65 17.16 17.08
N GLY A 143 -4.17 15.92 17.08
CA GLY A 143 -3.91 14.93 16.04
C GLY A 143 -2.61 14.15 16.19
N ARG A 144 -1.94 14.21 17.33
CA ARG A 144 -0.68 13.46 17.57
C ARG A 144 -0.99 12.08 18.13
N ALA A 145 -0.51 11.02 17.45
CA ALA A 145 -0.73 9.65 17.91
C ALA A 145 0.08 9.33 19.17
N PHE A 146 -0.54 8.60 20.11
CA PHE A 146 0.13 8.13 21.32
C PHE A 146 -0.05 6.64 21.58
N HIS A 147 -1.01 6.00 20.91
CA HIS A 147 -1.19 4.55 20.95
C HIS A 147 -1.81 4.08 19.63
N ALA A 148 -1.47 2.87 19.20
CA ALA A 148 -2.01 2.31 17.96
C ALA A 148 -2.03 0.78 18.00
N GLY A 149 -2.84 0.22 17.13
CA GLY A 149 -2.92 -1.22 16.88
C GLY A 149 -3.77 -1.49 15.66
N THR A 150 -4.00 -2.77 15.40
CA THR A 150 -4.87 -3.20 14.31
C THR A 150 -6.19 -3.71 14.89
N TYR A 151 -6.53 -4.95 14.67
CA TYR A 151 -7.75 -5.57 15.18
C TYR A 151 -7.65 -5.85 16.70
N TYR A 152 -8.73 -5.60 17.44
CA TYR A 152 -8.89 -5.95 18.85
C TYR A 152 -10.16 -6.79 19.03
N PRO A 153 -10.06 -7.96 19.69
CA PRO A 153 -11.22 -8.85 19.85
C PRO A 153 -12.24 -8.31 20.87
N PRO A 154 -13.50 -8.78 20.85
CA PRO A 154 -14.51 -8.36 21.82
C PRO A 154 -14.27 -8.91 23.23
N ARG A 155 -13.53 -10.02 23.34
CA ARG A 155 -13.15 -10.65 24.61
C ARG A 155 -11.63 -10.90 24.64
N PRO A 156 -10.98 -10.88 25.81
CA PRO A 156 -9.54 -11.13 25.89
C PRO A 156 -9.17 -12.47 25.27
N MET A 157 -8.14 -12.49 24.43
CA MET A 157 -7.72 -13.68 23.68
C MET A 157 -6.20 -13.75 23.55
N GLN A 158 -5.62 -14.88 23.94
CA GLN A 158 -4.19 -15.18 23.69
C GLN A 158 -3.23 -14.06 24.13
N GLY A 159 -3.48 -13.47 25.30
CA GLY A 159 -2.64 -12.40 25.85
C GLY A 159 -2.94 -11.01 25.30
N ARG A 160 -3.92 -10.86 24.40
CA ARG A 160 -4.40 -9.56 23.91
C ARG A 160 -5.61 -9.10 24.73
N PRO A 161 -5.67 -7.82 25.11
CA PRO A 161 -6.86 -7.29 25.79
C PRO A 161 -8.06 -7.25 24.85
N SER A 162 -9.26 -7.23 25.41
CA SER A 162 -10.46 -6.93 24.61
C SER A 162 -10.46 -5.45 24.23
N PHE A 163 -11.24 -5.11 23.20
CA PHE A 163 -11.39 -3.72 22.77
C PHE A 163 -11.87 -2.84 23.93
N ARG A 164 -12.86 -3.28 24.70
CA ARG A 164 -13.38 -2.54 25.88
C ARG A 164 -12.30 -2.31 26.95
N GLN A 165 -11.44 -3.30 27.20
CA GLN A 165 -10.33 -3.14 28.14
C GLN A 165 -9.31 -2.12 27.63
N LEU A 166 -9.04 -2.11 26.33
CA LEU A 166 -8.16 -1.12 25.72
C LEU A 166 -8.74 0.29 25.86
N LEU A 167 -10.04 0.46 25.55
CA LEU A 167 -10.71 1.76 25.69
C LEU A 167 -10.60 2.28 27.12
N ALA A 168 -10.87 1.43 28.11
CA ALA A 168 -10.76 1.80 29.53
C ALA A 168 -9.32 2.19 29.92
N ALA A 169 -8.33 1.44 29.46
CA ALA A 169 -6.92 1.73 29.76
C ALA A 169 -6.46 3.04 29.12
N VAL A 170 -6.90 3.34 27.89
CA VAL A 170 -6.57 4.59 27.20
C VAL A 170 -7.25 5.78 27.90
N HIS A 171 -8.52 5.62 28.28
CA HIS A 171 -9.24 6.66 29.03
C HIS A 171 -8.57 6.93 30.39
N GLU A 172 -8.20 5.90 31.13
CA GLU A 172 -7.48 6.02 32.40
C GLU A 172 -6.13 6.75 32.17
N ALA A 173 -5.38 6.37 31.14
CA ALA A 173 -4.11 7.03 30.82
C ALA A 173 -4.33 8.52 30.52
N TRP A 174 -5.37 8.85 29.75
CA TRP A 174 -5.71 10.24 29.39
C TRP A 174 -6.08 11.08 30.62
N THR A 175 -6.86 10.52 31.54
CA THR A 175 -7.36 11.26 32.71
C THR A 175 -6.35 11.30 33.87
N ALA A 176 -5.65 10.18 34.15
CA ALA A 176 -4.78 10.06 35.31
C ALA A 176 -3.29 10.25 35.04
N ARG A 177 -2.84 10.04 33.77
CA ARG A 177 -1.42 10.10 33.41
C ARG A 177 -1.19 10.95 32.15
N ARG A 178 -1.91 12.07 32.05
CA ARG A 178 -1.94 12.93 30.88
C ARG A 178 -0.55 13.38 30.40
N ASP A 179 0.31 13.79 31.33
CA ASP A 179 1.65 14.28 30.99
C ASP A 179 2.50 13.19 30.31
N GLU A 180 2.30 11.92 30.71
CA GLU A 180 2.99 10.79 30.08
C GLU A 180 2.46 10.57 28.64
N VAL A 181 1.14 10.63 28.49
CA VAL A 181 0.50 10.50 27.17
C VAL A 181 0.99 11.59 26.21
N LEU A 182 1.03 12.86 26.67
CA LEU A 182 1.47 13.97 25.83
C LEU A 182 2.95 13.84 25.45
N ARG A 183 3.82 13.45 26.42
CA ARG A 183 5.25 13.21 26.13
C ARG A 183 5.43 12.09 25.09
N SER A 184 4.67 11.00 25.22
CA SER A 184 4.71 9.88 24.28
C SER A 184 4.28 10.33 22.87
N ALA A 185 3.20 11.11 22.80
CA ALA A 185 2.71 11.67 21.54
C ALA A 185 3.75 12.58 20.86
N ASP A 186 4.44 13.43 21.65
CA ASP A 186 5.48 14.31 21.12
C ASP A 186 6.69 13.51 20.61
N GLN A 187 7.13 12.51 21.37
CA GLN A 187 8.25 11.63 20.97
C GLN A 187 7.94 10.91 19.66
N LEU A 188 6.72 10.40 19.52
CA LEU A 188 6.30 9.71 18.28
C LEU A 188 6.21 10.69 17.10
N ALA A 189 5.68 11.89 17.33
CA ALA A 189 5.62 12.94 16.30
C ALA A 189 7.03 13.30 15.81
N ASP A 190 7.99 13.44 16.74
CA ASP A 190 9.40 13.71 16.42
C ASP A 190 10.02 12.53 15.64
N ALA A 191 9.71 11.30 16.02
CA ALA A 191 10.18 10.10 15.30
C ALA A 191 9.63 10.06 13.87
N LEU A 192 8.34 10.34 13.70
CA LEU A 192 7.70 10.43 12.37
C LEU A 192 8.33 11.53 11.51
N ALA A 193 8.62 12.70 12.10
CA ALA A 193 9.25 13.81 11.38
C ALA A 193 10.69 13.47 10.93
N ARG A 194 11.34 12.54 11.61
CA ARG A 194 12.68 12.06 11.24
C ARG A 194 12.64 10.86 10.28
N HIS A 195 11.49 10.21 10.14
CA HIS A 195 11.37 8.96 9.38
C HIS A 195 11.81 9.11 7.90
N PRO A 196 11.38 10.12 7.15
CA PRO A 196 11.91 10.33 5.79
C PRO A 196 13.42 10.55 5.77
N ARG A 197 13.94 11.34 6.71
CA ARG A 197 15.39 11.60 6.84
C ARG A 197 16.17 10.35 7.24
N LEU A 198 15.54 9.44 7.97
CA LEU A 198 16.15 8.15 8.33
C LEU A 198 16.24 7.26 7.09
N VAL A 199 15.19 7.20 6.28
CA VAL A 199 15.19 6.48 5.00
C VAL A 199 16.27 7.04 4.07
N ASP A 200 16.35 8.38 3.94
CA ASP A 200 17.38 9.05 3.14
C ASP A 200 18.80 8.68 3.62
N ARG A 201 18.99 8.63 4.95
CA ARG A 201 20.25 8.23 5.56
C ARG A 201 20.58 6.76 5.30
N MET A 202 19.61 5.88 5.47
CA MET A 202 19.79 4.44 5.20
C MET A 202 20.12 4.20 3.73
N LEU A 203 19.52 4.96 2.81
CA LEU A 203 19.84 4.91 1.39
C LEU A 203 21.26 5.44 1.14
N ALA A 204 21.67 6.48 1.84
CA ALA A 204 23.04 7.01 1.73
C ALA A 204 24.08 6.07 2.34
N ASP A 205 23.76 5.37 3.42
CA ASP A 205 24.65 4.40 4.08
C ASP A 205 24.69 3.04 3.33
N ALA A 206 23.68 2.76 2.51
CA ALA A 206 23.54 1.47 1.80
C ALA A 206 24.42 1.35 0.55
N GLY A 207 25.23 2.35 0.23
CA GLY A 207 26.13 2.28 -0.93
C GLY A 207 26.31 3.62 -1.64
N PRO A 208 26.89 3.62 -2.81
CA PRO A 208 27.14 4.87 -3.53
C PRO A 208 25.84 5.61 -3.75
N SER A 209 25.87 6.89 -3.43
CA SER A 209 24.71 7.77 -3.53
C SER A 209 24.01 7.62 -4.86
N VAL A 210 22.69 7.44 -4.77
CA VAL A 210 21.82 7.45 -5.94
C VAL A 210 21.79 8.85 -6.60
N VAL A 211 22.36 9.84 -5.92
CA VAL A 211 22.53 11.20 -6.45
C VAL A 211 23.63 11.16 -7.53
N THR A 212 23.37 11.76 -8.67
CA THR A 212 24.35 11.92 -9.75
C THR A 212 25.60 12.65 -9.21
N GLU A 213 26.76 12.06 -9.41
CA GLU A 213 28.04 12.72 -9.11
C GLU A 213 28.15 13.99 -9.99
N PRO A 214 28.74 15.07 -9.45
CA PRO A 214 28.95 16.25 -10.28
C PRO A 214 29.79 15.91 -11.50
N GLY A 215 29.21 16.10 -12.69
CA GLY A 215 29.87 15.79 -13.96
C GLY A 215 29.56 14.41 -14.53
N GLU A 216 28.74 13.59 -13.84
CA GLU A 216 28.31 12.30 -14.37
C GLU A 216 27.19 12.50 -15.41
N ASP A 217 27.28 11.79 -16.52
CA ASP A 217 26.23 11.83 -17.54
C ASP A 217 24.97 11.09 -17.06
N ALA A 218 23.79 11.65 -17.35
CA ALA A 218 22.51 11.09 -16.94
C ALA A 218 22.30 9.60 -17.34
N PRO A 219 22.76 9.15 -18.52
CA PRO A 219 22.68 7.72 -18.87
C PRO A 219 23.44 6.81 -17.91
N ASP A 220 24.64 7.18 -17.49
CA ASP A 220 25.45 6.37 -16.58
C ASP A 220 24.84 6.28 -15.19
N ALA A 221 24.28 7.40 -14.70
CA ALA A 221 23.53 7.44 -13.44
C ALA A 221 22.31 6.50 -13.51
N ALA A 222 21.56 6.54 -14.60
CA ALA A 222 20.39 5.67 -14.80
C ALA A 222 20.78 4.19 -14.83
N GLN A 223 21.90 3.86 -15.47
CA GLN A 223 22.41 2.49 -15.54
C GLN A 223 22.79 1.98 -14.14
N ARG A 224 23.52 2.79 -13.35
CA ARG A 224 23.88 2.43 -11.97
C ARG A 224 22.64 2.22 -11.10
N LEU A 225 21.61 3.05 -11.27
CA LEU A 225 20.34 2.94 -10.56
C LEU A 225 19.63 1.62 -10.87
N VAL A 226 19.57 1.23 -12.13
CA VAL A 226 18.96 -0.04 -12.55
C VAL A 226 19.73 -1.21 -11.93
N GLY A 227 21.06 -1.20 -11.99
CA GLY A 227 21.88 -2.26 -11.39
C GLY A 227 21.64 -2.39 -9.88
N ALA A 228 21.78 -1.27 -9.16
CA ALA A 228 21.59 -1.25 -7.70
C ALA A 228 20.16 -1.70 -7.30
N TRP A 229 19.15 -1.33 -8.07
CA TRP A 229 17.77 -1.73 -7.82
C TRP A 229 17.57 -3.24 -8.04
N LEU A 230 18.15 -3.80 -9.10
CA LEU A 230 18.12 -5.26 -9.37
C LEU A 230 18.82 -6.04 -8.25
N ASP A 231 20.00 -5.58 -7.81
CA ASP A 231 20.73 -6.18 -6.68
C ASP A 231 19.87 -6.18 -5.41
N GLY A 232 19.16 -5.08 -5.15
CA GLY A 232 18.23 -4.96 -4.03
C GLY A 232 17.08 -5.95 -4.13
N LEU A 233 16.54 -6.16 -5.33
CA LEU A 233 15.46 -7.15 -5.54
C LEU A 233 15.98 -8.59 -5.36
N GLU A 234 17.18 -8.90 -5.85
CA GLU A 234 17.79 -10.21 -5.64
C GLU A 234 18.01 -10.51 -4.16
N LEU A 235 18.46 -9.50 -3.40
CA LEU A 235 18.63 -9.62 -1.94
C LEU A 235 17.30 -9.84 -1.23
N ALA A 236 16.22 -9.22 -1.71
CA ALA A 236 14.87 -9.33 -1.14
C ALA A 236 14.13 -10.59 -1.61
N ARG A 237 14.67 -11.33 -2.60
CA ARG A 237 14.00 -12.50 -3.18
C ARG A 237 13.82 -13.61 -2.16
N ASP A 238 12.63 -14.18 -2.10
CA ASP A 238 12.36 -15.42 -1.38
C ASP A 238 12.74 -16.61 -2.28
N ALA A 239 13.94 -17.14 -2.11
CA ALA A 239 14.44 -18.23 -2.94
C ALA A 239 13.70 -19.57 -2.76
N ALA A 240 12.92 -19.70 -1.67
CA ALA A 240 12.15 -20.93 -1.39
C ALA A 240 10.78 -20.92 -2.09
N HIS A 241 10.14 -19.75 -2.17
CA HIS A 241 8.75 -19.66 -2.63
C HIS A 241 8.56 -18.63 -3.75
N GLU A 242 9.61 -17.95 -4.13
CA GLU A 242 9.64 -16.87 -5.12
C GLU A 242 8.85 -15.62 -4.70
N GLY A 243 9.01 -14.56 -5.45
CA GLY A 243 8.55 -13.22 -5.04
C GLY A 243 9.51 -12.63 -4.03
N PHE A 244 9.04 -11.63 -3.27
CA PHE A 244 9.91 -10.82 -2.40
C PHE A 244 9.38 -10.82 -0.96
N GLY A 245 10.31 -10.80 0.01
CA GLY A 245 9.99 -10.79 1.44
C GLY A 245 9.65 -12.16 2.00
N SER A 246 9.46 -12.26 3.32
CA SER A 246 9.36 -13.53 4.05
C SER A 246 7.99 -13.79 4.72
N GLY A 247 7.03 -12.87 4.56
CA GLY A 247 5.71 -12.99 5.19
C GLY A 247 4.60 -13.17 4.17
N ALA A 248 3.46 -12.55 4.42
CA ALA A 248 2.35 -12.50 3.47
C ALA A 248 2.82 -11.90 2.13
N LYS A 249 2.37 -12.48 1.03
CA LYS A 249 2.83 -12.14 -0.33
C LYS A 249 1.78 -11.32 -1.08
N PHE A 250 2.08 -10.05 -1.29
CA PHE A 250 1.29 -9.18 -2.18
C PHE A 250 1.85 -9.22 -3.59
N PRO A 251 1.00 -9.07 -4.64
CA PRO A 251 1.52 -8.86 -5.99
C PRO A 251 2.43 -7.63 -6.04
N PRO A 252 3.72 -7.77 -6.37
CA PRO A 252 4.61 -6.61 -6.44
C PRO A 252 4.49 -5.92 -7.81
N SER A 253 3.26 -5.54 -8.20
CA SER A 253 2.92 -5.09 -9.55
C SER A 253 3.80 -3.95 -10.07
N PRO A 254 4.14 -2.90 -9.28
CA PRO A 254 5.06 -1.86 -9.78
C PRO A 254 6.46 -2.39 -10.07
N ALA A 255 6.98 -3.30 -9.24
CA ALA A 255 8.30 -3.92 -9.48
C ALA A 255 8.25 -4.79 -10.72
N LEU A 256 7.20 -5.62 -10.88
CA LEU A 256 7.03 -6.46 -12.08
C LEU A 256 6.91 -5.61 -13.35
N GLU A 257 6.21 -4.47 -13.29
CA GLU A 257 6.12 -3.53 -14.41
C GLU A 257 7.50 -2.98 -14.80
N ALA A 258 8.31 -2.58 -13.81
CA ALA A 258 9.68 -2.11 -14.06
C ALA A 258 10.54 -3.23 -14.65
N LEU A 259 10.44 -4.45 -14.11
CA LEU A 259 11.16 -5.62 -14.63
C LEU A 259 10.79 -5.92 -16.10
N THR A 260 9.49 -5.76 -16.50
CA THR A 260 9.11 -5.94 -17.91
C THR A 260 9.81 -4.93 -18.83
N ARG A 261 10.07 -3.72 -18.34
CA ARG A 261 10.73 -2.67 -19.13
C ARG A 261 12.25 -2.94 -19.26
N ILE A 262 12.88 -3.33 -18.14
CA ILE A 262 14.32 -3.63 -18.10
C ILE A 262 14.62 -4.87 -18.94
N ALA A 263 13.80 -5.92 -18.88
CA ALA A 263 13.98 -7.19 -19.57
C ALA A 263 13.84 -7.10 -21.11
N ARG A 264 13.33 -5.97 -21.64
CA ARG A 264 13.14 -5.81 -23.09
C ARG A 264 14.46 -5.88 -23.85
N PRO A 265 14.51 -6.60 -24.97
CA PRO A 265 15.69 -6.53 -25.86
C PRO A 265 15.93 -5.08 -26.29
N GLY A 266 17.17 -4.69 -26.38
CA GLY A 266 17.53 -3.39 -26.94
C GLY A 266 17.03 -3.28 -28.37
N THR A 267 16.65 -2.10 -28.78
CA THR A 267 16.21 -1.82 -30.14
C THR A 267 17.40 -1.96 -31.11
N ASP A 268 17.13 -2.06 -32.41
CA ASP A 268 18.21 -2.08 -33.39
C ASP A 268 19.04 -0.79 -33.34
N ALA A 269 18.44 0.33 -32.95
CA ALA A 269 19.15 1.57 -32.68
C ALA A 269 20.15 1.43 -31.55
N ASP A 270 19.77 0.75 -30.43
CA ASP A 270 20.67 0.48 -29.30
C ASP A 270 21.84 -0.43 -29.73
N ARG A 271 21.57 -1.40 -30.61
CA ARG A 271 22.60 -2.32 -31.14
C ARG A 271 23.59 -1.58 -32.06
N GLN A 272 23.10 -0.71 -32.92
CA GLN A 272 23.92 0.07 -33.84
C GLN A 272 24.82 1.06 -33.09
N HIS A 273 24.30 1.68 -32.05
CA HIS A 273 25.07 2.62 -31.22
C HIS A 273 26.23 1.91 -30.47
N ARG A 274 25.97 0.71 -29.92
CA ARG A 274 27.03 -0.08 -29.25
C ARG A 274 28.12 -0.55 -30.23
N ALA A 275 27.75 -0.85 -31.48
CA ALA A 275 28.69 -1.25 -32.51
C ALA A 275 29.55 -0.07 -33.04
N ALA A 276 29.02 1.15 -32.90
CA ALA A 276 29.68 2.36 -33.38
C ALA A 276 30.57 3.06 -32.32
N ALA A 277 30.53 2.61 -31.06
CA ALA A 277 31.37 3.18 -30.01
C ALA A 277 32.85 2.81 -30.30
N PRO A 278 33.74 3.80 -30.44
CA PRO A 278 35.18 3.48 -30.73
C PRO A 278 35.78 2.81 -29.51
N ALA A 279 36.51 1.72 -29.75
CA ALA A 279 37.34 1.12 -28.73
C ALA A 279 38.30 2.20 -28.20
N ALA A 280 38.38 2.38 -26.90
CA ALA A 280 39.23 3.37 -26.27
C ALA A 280 40.67 3.14 -26.76
N ALA A 281 41.19 4.08 -27.55
CA ALA A 281 42.54 4.06 -28.01
C ALA A 281 43.47 4.53 -26.88
N ASP A 282 44.32 3.63 -26.42
CA ASP A 282 45.39 3.96 -25.49
C ASP A 282 46.37 4.96 -26.12
N GLY A 283 46.55 6.06 -25.48
CA GLY A 283 47.73 6.89 -25.55
C GLY A 283 47.89 7.86 -26.73
N ALA A 284 47.40 9.12 -26.56
CA ALA A 284 47.99 10.25 -27.26
C ALA A 284 47.94 11.50 -26.34
N THR A 285 49.08 12.07 -26.09
CA THR A 285 49.23 13.37 -25.39
C THR A 285 48.75 14.53 -26.25
N PRO A 286 48.07 15.52 -25.71
CA PRO A 286 47.61 16.68 -26.51
C PRO A 286 48.73 17.73 -26.69
N ASP A 287 48.89 18.21 -27.91
CA ASP A 287 49.72 19.38 -28.18
C ASP A 287 48.78 20.60 -28.25
N ALA A 288 49.23 21.67 -27.63
CA ALA A 288 48.46 22.92 -27.51
C ALA A 288 48.73 23.84 -28.71
N THR A 289 47.70 24.19 -29.43
CA THR A 289 47.44 25.55 -30.00
C THR A 289 46.31 25.52 -31.04
N GLY A 290 45.30 26.35 -30.85
CA GLY A 290 44.35 26.63 -31.94
C GLY A 290 42.96 27.03 -31.42
N SER A 291 42.70 28.33 -31.41
CA SER A 291 41.38 28.90 -31.20
C SER A 291 40.39 28.42 -32.27
N ALA A 292 39.27 27.84 -31.87
CA ALA A 292 38.14 27.60 -32.74
C ALA A 292 36.82 27.84 -32.02
N ALA A 293 35.91 28.45 -32.74
CA ALA A 293 34.58 28.85 -32.29
C ALA A 293 33.76 27.67 -31.77
N THR A 294 33.10 27.91 -30.66
CA THR A 294 32.24 26.94 -29.98
C THR A 294 30.96 26.70 -30.81
N ASP A 295 30.93 25.60 -31.53
CA ASP A 295 29.68 25.12 -32.13
C ASP A 295 28.92 24.32 -31.08
N LEU A 296 27.90 24.94 -30.50
CA LEU A 296 27.01 24.33 -29.51
C LEU A 296 25.99 23.41 -30.21
N THR A 297 26.46 22.43 -30.95
CA THR A 297 25.59 21.27 -31.27
C THR A 297 25.70 20.30 -30.09
N ALA A 298 24.78 20.43 -29.16
CA ALA A 298 24.60 19.48 -28.10
C ALA A 298 24.30 18.09 -28.73
N THR A 299 25.29 17.25 -28.82
CA THR A 299 25.07 15.85 -29.10
C THR A 299 24.31 15.27 -27.90
N HIS A 300 23.00 15.08 -28.09
CA HIS A 300 22.24 14.27 -27.14
C HIS A 300 22.86 12.87 -27.15
N ALA A 301 23.65 12.58 -26.14
CA ALA A 301 24.08 11.20 -25.86
C ALA A 301 22.80 10.41 -25.58
N GLU A 302 22.37 9.58 -26.51
CA GLU A 302 21.24 8.70 -26.32
C GLU A 302 21.58 7.71 -25.20
N ALA A 303 20.72 7.66 -24.17
CA ALA A 303 20.90 6.82 -23.01
C ALA A 303 21.13 5.36 -23.41
N SER A 304 22.24 4.78 -23.00
CA SER A 304 22.51 3.35 -23.17
C SER A 304 21.51 2.58 -22.30
N GLY A 305 20.69 1.70 -22.90
CA GLY A 305 19.73 0.89 -22.16
C GLY A 305 20.41 -0.16 -21.26
N PRO A 306 19.61 -0.87 -20.45
CA PRO A 306 20.14 -1.87 -19.50
C PRO A 306 21.09 -2.87 -20.16
N ALA A 307 22.11 -3.29 -19.41
CA ALA A 307 23.11 -4.28 -19.89
C ALA A 307 22.44 -5.64 -20.13
N PRO A 308 23.01 -6.49 -21.01
CA PRO A 308 22.44 -7.82 -21.26
C PRO A 308 22.28 -8.67 -20.00
N ALA A 309 23.21 -8.61 -19.06
CA ALA A 309 23.12 -9.32 -17.77
C ALA A 309 21.94 -8.81 -16.93
N GLU A 310 21.76 -7.48 -16.85
CA GLU A 310 20.63 -6.87 -16.16
C GLU A 310 19.28 -7.26 -16.76
N ARG A 311 19.19 -7.33 -18.08
CA ARG A 311 17.99 -7.80 -18.79
C ARG A 311 17.65 -9.23 -18.41
N GLU A 312 18.65 -10.09 -18.33
CA GLU A 312 18.48 -11.50 -17.97
C GLU A 312 18.04 -11.63 -16.50
N THR A 313 18.71 -10.95 -15.57
CA THR A 313 18.30 -10.91 -14.16
C THR A 313 16.86 -10.42 -14.02
N ALA A 314 16.51 -9.32 -14.69
CA ALA A 314 15.15 -8.80 -14.68
C ALA A 314 14.14 -9.80 -15.20
N ARG A 315 14.48 -10.52 -16.28
CA ARG A 315 13.61 -11.56 -16.86
C ARG A 315 13.42 -12.73 -15.91
N GLU A 316 14.50 -13.16 -15.25
CA GLU A 316 14.46 -14.27 -14.27
C GLU A 316 13.56 -13.91 -13.09
N LEU A 317 13.78 -12.75 -12.44
CA LEU A 317 12.97 -12.26 -11.31
C LEU A 317 11.50 -12.12 -11.69
N LEU A 318 11.23 -11.52 -12.86
CA LEU A 318 9.88 -11.34 -13.39
C LEU A 318 9.17 -12.68 -13.57
N CYS A 319 9.82 -13.60 -14.29
CA CYS A 319 9.19 -14.89 -14.63
C CYS A 319 9.05 -15.79 -13.41
N ALA A 320 10.01 -15.81 -12.51
CA ALA A 320 9.95 -16.62 -11.28
C ALA A 320 8.78 -16.15 -10.39
N THR A 321 8.65 -14.83 -10.20
CA THR A 321 7.55 -14.27 -9.40
C THR A 321 6.20 -14.52 -10.06
N LEU A 322 6.07 -14.27 -11.37
CA LEU A 322 4.80 -14.51 -12.09
C LEU A 322 4.43 -16.00 -12.09
N ASP A 323 5.39 -16.89 -12.26
CA ASP A 323 5.12 -18.35 -12.22
C ASP A 323 4.56 -18.76 -10.84
N ALA A 324 5.12 -18.24 -9.75
CA ALA A 324 4.64 -18.54 -8.40
C ALA A 324 3.20 -18.02 -8.21
N MET A 325 2.93 -16.78 -8.63
CA MET A 325 1.61 -16.17 -8.52
C MET A 325 0.56 -16.90 -9.38
N VAL A 326 0.91 -17.24 -10.64
CA VAL A 326 -0.01 -17.84 -11.62
C VAL A 326 -0.27 -19.34 -11.34
N ARG A 327 0.68 -20.03 -10.68
CA ARG A 327 0.50 -21.44 -10.30
C ARG A 327 -0.06 -21.60 -8.90
N GLY A 328 0.16 -20.61 -8.04
CA GLY A 328 -0.30 -20.60 -6.66
C GLY A 328 -1.77 -20.25 -6.54
N ALA A 329 -2.27 -20.24 -5.31
CA ALA A 329 -3.65 -19.92 -5.01
C ALA A 329 -3.95 -18.41 -5.09
N LEU A 330 -2.94 -17.57 -5.38
CA LEU A 330 -3.19 -16.16 -5.62
C LEU A 330 -4.04 -15.94 -6.87
N GLN A 331 -3.83 -16.75 -7.92
CA GLN A 331 -4.73 -16.77 -9.07
C GLN A 331 -5.98 -17.57 -8.72
N ASP A 332 -7.17 -17.01 -8.96
CA ASP A 332 -8.42 -17.77 -8.89
C ASP A 332 -8.54 -18.61 -10.15
N HIS A 333 -8.25 -19.89 -10.00
CA HIS A 333 -8.27 -20.86 -11.12
C HIS A 333 -9.69 -21.25 -11.57
N VAL A 334 -10.73 -20.85 -10.81
CA VAL A 334 -12.14 -21.16 -11.10
C VAL A 334 -12.85 -19.93 -11.67
N GLY A 335 -12.85 -18.83 -10.89
CA GLY A 335 -13.54 -17.59 -11.25
C GLY A 335 -12.75 -16.65 -12.14
N GLY A 336 -11.44 -16.76 -12.13
CA GLY A 336 -10.55 -15.82 -12.84
C GLY A 336 -10.16 -14.62 -12.00
N GLY A 337 -9.16 -13.89 -12.45
CA GLY A 337 -8.59 -12.79 -11.71
C GLY A 337 -7.62 -13.25 -10.61
N PHE A 338 -7.14 -12.29 -9.83
CA PHE A 338 -6.17 -12.53 -8.76
C PHE A 338 -6.71 -11.97 -7.45
N PHE A 339 -6.56 -12.75 -6.39
CA PHE A 339 -6.84 -12.31 -5.03
C PHE A 339 -5.79 -11.27 -4.60
N ARG A 340 -6.12 -10.51 -3.58
CA ARG A 340 -5.33 -9.35 -3.16
C ARG A 340 -3.92 -9.72 -2.65
N TYR A 341 -3.83 -10.79 -1.82
CA TYR A 341 -2.54 -11.28 -1.32
C TYR A 341 -2.66 -12.72 -0.85
N SER A 342 -1.51 -13.38 -0.72
CA SER A 342 -1.42 -14.67 -0.04
C SER A 342 -1.04 -14.44 1.42
N VAL A 343 -1.78 -15.05 2.34
CA VAL A 343 -1.52 -15.00 3.78
C VAL A 343 -0.21 -15.74 4.10
N THR A 344 0.11 -16.78 3.30
CA THR A 344 1.31 -17.60 3.47
C THR A 344 2.40 -17.22 2.46
N PRO A 345 3.68 -17.39 2.81
CA PRO A 345 4.77 -17.04 1.89
C PRO A 345 4.86 -17.92 0.65
N ASP A 346 4.26 -19.13 0.68
CA ASP A 346 4.30 -20.12 -0.41
C ASP A 346 3.17 -19.96 -1.44
N TRP A 347 2.42 -18.87 -1.38
CA TRP A 347 1.32 -18.54 -2.30
C TRP A 347 0.14 -19.53 -2.23
N SER A 348 -0.02 -20.29 -1.13
CA SER A 348 -0.99 -21.37 -1.02
C SER A 348 -2.33 -20.97 -0.40
N LEU A 349 -2.37 -19.86 0.38
CA LEU A 349 -3.59 -19.46 1.10
C LEU A 349 -3.93 -18.00 0.75
N PRO A 350 -4.90 -17.78 -0.17
CA PRO A 350 -5.23 -16.41 -0.57
C PRO A 350 -6.15 -15.73 0.44
N HIS A 351 -6.07 -14.41 0.51
CA HIS A 351 -7.09 -13.55 1.09
C HIS A 351 -8.08 -13.22 -0.02
N TYR A 352 -9.33 -13.60 0.14
CA TYR A 352 -10.28 -13.73 -0.97
C TYR A 352 -10.78 -12.43 -1.61
N GLU A 353 -10.48 -11.26 -1.06
CA GLU A 353 -10.82 -9.99 -1.73
C GLU A 353 -10.05 -9.83 -3.05
N LYS A 354 -10.67 -9.20 -4.06
CA LYS A 354 -10.05 -8.92 -5.36
C LYS A 354 -10.17 -7.44 -5.68
N MET A 355 -9.04 -6.78 -5.88
CA MET A 355 -8.98 -5.34 -6.13
C MET A 355 -8.86 -5.07 -7.62
N LEU A 356 -9.61 -4.09 -8.13
CA LEU A 356 -9.51 -3.66 -9.53
C LEU A 356 -8.08 -3.21 -9.86
N TYR A 357 -7.47 -2.39 -8.97
CA TYR A 357 -6.14 -1.83 -9.25
C TYR A 357 -5.04 -2.90 -9.29
N ASP A 358 -5.11 -3.95 -8.48
CA ASP A 358 -4.16 -5.07 -8.51
C ASP A 358 -4.31 -5.84 -9.82
N ASN A 359 -5.54 -6.17 -10.16
CA ASN A 359 -5.87 -6.95 -11.35
C ASN A 359 -5.54 -6.19 -12.65
N ALA A 360 -5.82 -4.88 -12.70
CA ALA A 360 -5.49 -4.04 -13.86
C ALA A 360 -3.98 -3.97 -14.10
N GLN A 361 -3.19 -3.80 -13.03
CA GLN A 361 -1.73 -3.78 -13.13
C GLN A 361 -1.19 -5.16 -13.55
N LEU A 362 -1.69 -6.24 -12.95
CA LEU A 362 -1.28 -7.61 -13.30
C LEU A 362 -1.63 -7.96 -14.74
N LEU A 363 -2.80 -7.54 -15.23
CA LEU A 363 -3.19 -7.75 -16.63
C LEU A 363 -2.16 -7.12 -17.57
N ARG A 364 -1.75 -5.89 -17.27
CA ARG A 364 -0.72 -5.18 -18.06
C ARG A 364 0.63 -5.90 -18.01
N VAL A 365 1.05 -6.34 -16.82
CA VAL A 365 2.31 -7.09 -16.63
C VAL A 365 2.28 -8.40 -17.41
N LEU A 366 1.20 -9.18 -17.28
CA LEU A 366 1.03 -10.46 -17.99
C LEU A 366 1.09 -10.26 -19.51
N ALA A 367 0.35 -9.28 -20.04
CA ALA A 367 0.31 -8.99 -21.47
C ALA A 367 1.70 -8.62 -22.02
N ARG A 368 2.42 -7.75 -21.29
CA ARG A 368 3.78 -7.32 -21.67
C ARG A 368 4.79 -8.47 -21.58
N THR A 369 4.64 -9.34 -20.58
CA THR A 369 5.53 -10.50 -20.43
C THR A 369 5.29 -11.53 -21.54
N VAL A 370 4.03 -11.74 -21.93
CA VAL A 370 3.69 -12.60 -23.11
C VAL A 370 4.40 -12.05 -24.37
N GLU A 371 4.24 -10.75 -24.63
CA GLU A 371 4.88 -10.08 -25.77
C GLU A 371 6.41 -10.23 -25.72
N LEU A 372 7.02 -10.06 -24.54
CA LEU A 372 8.46 -10.19 -24.32
C LEU A 372 8.94 -11.61 -24.69
N LEU A 373 8.27 -12.65 -24.19
CA LEU A 373 8.65 -14.05 -24.40
C LEU A 373 8.45 -14.46 -25.87
N GLU A 374 7.37 -14.02 -26.50
CA GLU A 374 7.08 -14.33 -27.90
C GLU A 374 8.09 -13.68 -28.86
N ARG A 375 8.44 -12.41 -28.61
CA ARG A 375 9.46 -11.72 -29.43
C ARG A 375 10.84 -12.35 -29.29
N ALA A 376 11.15 -12.86 -28.11
CA ALA A 376 12.41 -13.57 -27.87
C ALA A 376 12.41 -14.98 -28.49
N GLY A 377 11.25 -15.52 -28.85
CA GLY A 377 11.09 -16.89 -29.35
C GLY A 377 11.44 -17.93 -28.29
N THR A 378 11.36 -17.56 -27.03
CA THR A 378 11.73 -18.42 -25.88
C THR A 378 10.50 -18.77 -25.05
N ASP A 379 10.51 -19.93 -24.41
CA ASP A 379 9.56 -20.37 -23.39
C ASP A 379 8.08 -20.19 -23.80
N THR A 380 7.71 -20.77 -24.91
CA THR A 380 6.33 -20.72 -25.44
C THR A 380 5.28 -21.28 -24.46
N ALA A 381 5.67 -22.26 -23.64
CA ALA A 381 4.78 -22.85 -22.62
C ALA A 381 4.45 -21.83 -21.52
N ARG A 382 5.44 -21.06 -21.08
CA ARG A 382 5.24 -19.98 -20.09
C ARG A 382 4.39 -18.85 -20.68
N ALA A 383 4.68 -18.45 -21.92
CA ALA A 383 3.89 -17.42 -22.63
C ALA A 383 2.40 -17.85 -22.74
N ALA A 384 2.15 -19.13 -23.08
CA ALA A 384 0.78 -19.67 -23.16
C ALA A 384 0.07 -19.64 -21.80
N ARG A 385 0.76 -20.01 -20.73
CA ARG A 385 0.22 -19.97 -19.36
C ARG A 385 -0.16 -18.53 -18.95
N TYR A 386 0.72 -17.57 -19.18
CA TYR A 386 0.44 -16.16 -18.85
C TYR A 386 -0.70 -15.59 -19.70
N ARG A 387 -0.77 -15.98 -20.98
CA ARG A 387 -1.90 -15.57 -21.84
C ARG A 387 -3.21 -16.14 -21.31
N HIS A 388 -3.21 -17.40 -20.87
CA HIS A 388 -4.40 -18.04 -20.27
C HIS A 388 -4.83 -17.28 -19.01
N ALA A 389 -3.90 -16.96 -18.11
CA ALA A 389 -4.21 -16.19 -16.89
C ALA A 389 -4.79 -14.81 -17.23
N ALA A 390 -4.19 -14.10 -18.20
CA ALA A 390 -4.65 -12.79 -18.65
C ALA A 390 -6.06 -12.87 -19.25
N THR A 391 -6.35 -13.91 -20.04
CA THR A 391 -7.68 -14.12 -20.64
C THR A 391 -8.74 -14.40 -19.57
N ALA A 392 -8.42 -15.27 -18.59
CA ALA A 392 -9.31 -15.55 -17.47
C ALA A 392 -9.58 -14.29 -16.62
N LEU A 393 -8.55 -13.45 -16.42
CA LEU A 393 -8.69 -12.18 -15.72
C LEU A 393 -9.64 -11.23 -16.48
N VAL A 394 -9.48 -11.09 -17.79
CA VAL A 394 -10.39 -10.24 -18.60
C VAL A 394 -11.82 -10.73 -18.50
N ALA A 395 -12.03 -12.06 -18.62
CA ALA A 395 -13.35 -12.65 -18.51
C ALA A 395 -13.99 -12.37 -17.13
N TRP A 396 -13.21 -12.46 -16.07
CA TRP A 396 -13.66 -12.11 -14.71
C TRP A 396 -14.02 -10.62 -14.61
N LEU A 397 -13.19 -9.70 -15.09
CA LEU A 397 -13.48 -8.26 -15.07
C LEU A 397 -14.80 -7.95 -15.76
N GLN A 398 -15.06 -8.59 -16.92
CA GLN A 398 -16.28 -8.37 -17.67
C GLN A 398 -17.52 -8.95 -16.98
N ARG A 399 -17.38 -10.08 -16.31
CA ARG A 399 -18.49 -10.80 -15.70
C ARG A 399 -18.86 -10.23 -14.33
N GLU A 400 -17.87 -9.92 -13.49
CA GLU A 400 -18.08 -9.64 -12.07
C GLU A 400 -17.77 -8.20 -11.65
N MET A 401 -16.90 -7.51 -12.40
CA MET A 401 -16.48 -6.16 -12.02
C MET A 401 -17.20 -5.06 -12.80
N THR A 402 -17.89 -5.38 -13.89
CA THR A 402 -18.60 -4.37 -14.69
C THR A 402 -19.93 -4.02 -14.05
N THR A 403 -20.17 -2.74 -13.76
CA THR A 403 -21.42 -2.26 -13.18
C THR A 403 -22.50 -2.14 -14.27
N PRO A 404 -23.79 -2.09 -13.89
CA PRO A 404 -24.88 -1.88 -14.86
C PRO A 404 -24.70 -0.61 -15.72
N GLU A 405 -24.02 0.41 -15.21
CA GLU A 405 -23.76 1.68 -15.91
C GLU A 405 -22.54 1.59 -16.83
N GLY A 406 -21.83 0.46 -16.88
CA GLY A 406 -20.68 0.23 -17.76
C GLY A 406 -19.33 0.70 -17.18
N ALA A 407 -19.28 1.04 -15.91
CA ALA A 407 -18.02 1.30 -15.20
C ALA A 407 -17.50 0.00 -14.57
N PHE A 408 -16.34 0.06 -13.92
CA PHE A 408 -15.82 -1.07 -13.14
C PHE A 408 -15.98 -0.79 -11.64
N ALA A 409 -16.38 -1.81 -10.88
CA ALA A 409 -16.33 -1.79 -9.42
C ALA A 409 -14.88 -1.72 -8.95
N ALA A 410 -14.63 -1.09 -7.81
CA ALA A 410 -13.27 -0.93 -7.27
C ALA A 410 -12.72 -2.24 -6.69
N SER A 411 -13.60 -3.09 -6.14
CA SER A 411 -13.20 -4.34 -5.47
C SER A 411 -14.37 -5.34 -5.38
N LEU A 412 -14.01 -6.60 -5.12
CA LEU A 412 -14.93 -7.63 -4.60
C LEU A 412 -14.49 -7.97 -3.18
N ASP A 413 -15.46 -8.08 -2.29
CA ASP A 413 -15.26 -8.41 -0.89
C ASP A 413 -14.76 -9.88 -0.75
N ALA A 414 -14.09 -10.15 0.36
CA ALA A 414 -13.69 -11.51 0.75
C ALA A 414 -14.86 -12.31 1.33
N ASP A 415 -15.90 -11.65 1.80
CA ASP A 415 -17.07 -12.27 2.41
C ASP A 415 -18.13 -12.55 1.34
N SER A 416 -18.80 -13.70 1.46
CA SER A 416 -19.93 -14.07 0.60
C SER A 416 -21.23 -13.96 1.40
N ASP A 417 -22.26 -13.35 0.82
CA ASP A 417 -23.62 -13.30 1.39
C ASP A 417 -24.29 -14.69 1.38
#